data_99ac100b586eeea87b2ccf177a4c9244
#
_entry.id   99ac100b586eeea87b2ccf177a4c9244
#
_cell.length_a   1.000
_cell.length_b   1.000
_cell.length_c   1.000
_cell.angle_alpha   90.00
_cell.angle_beta   90.00
_cell.angle_gamma   90.00
#
_symmetry.space_group_name_H-M   'P 1'
#
loop_
_entity.id
_entity.type
_entity.pdbx_description
1 polymer ?
#
loop_
_entity_poly.entity_id
_entity_poly.type
_entity_poly.pdbx_seq_one_letter_code
_entity_poly.pdbx_strand_id
1 'polypeptide(L)'
;MIENNKKLLLGDEAVAQGAIDAGISGVYAYPGTPSTEITEYIQANAPDVRSRWCTNEKTAMEAALGMSYAGKRALVCMKHVGMNVAADAFVNSAITGVNGGLVVLAADDPSMHSSQNEQDSRFYGKFAMIPILEPSSQQEAYDMMLFAFEM
;
A
#
# COMPACT_ATOMS: atom_id res chain seq x y z
N MET A 1 5.58 16.60 -30.56
CA MET A 1 6.42 15.43 -30.25
C MET A 1 5.80 14.77 -29.05
N ILE A 2 5.33 13.54 -29.18
CA ILE A 2 4.83 12.75 -28.02
C ILE A 2 6.10 12.32 -27.29
N GLU A 3 6.39 12.94 -26.16
CA GLU A 3 7.44 12.43 -25.26
C GLU A 3 7.05 11.01 -24.85
N ASN A 4 7.86 10.07 -25.27
CA ASN A 4 7.70 8.66 -24.95
C ASN A 4 8.17 8.45 -23.49
N ASN A 5 7.33 8.78 -22.53
CA ASN A 5 7.63 8.81 -21.10
C ASN A 5 7.61 7.38 -20.51
N LYS A 6 8.24 6.42 -21.20
CA LYS A 6 8.37 5.05 -20.73
C LYS A 6 9.47 4.99 -19.66
N LYS A 7 9.11 4.49 -18.49
CA LYS A 7 10.04 4.16 -17.40
C LYS A 7 10.17 2.64 -17.30
N LEU A 8 11.35 2.16 -17.01
CA LEU A 8 11.59 0.78 -16.61
C LEU A 8 11.52 0.74 -15.07
N LEU A 9 10.48 0.14 -14.54
CA LEU A 9 10.23 0.06 -13.09
C LEU A 9 10.02 -1.40 -12.68
N LEU A 10 10.42 -1.73 -11.46
CA LEU A 10 9.94 -2.93 -10.78
C LEU A 10 8.45 -2.78 -10.43
N GLY A 11 7.78 -3.89 -10.08
CA GLY A 11 6.37 -3.84 -9.67
C GLY A 11 6.13 -2.90 -8.49
N ASP A 12 6.98 -2.98 -7.47
CA ASP A 12 6.93 -2.14 -6.28
C ASP A 12 7.16 -0.66 -6.58
N GLU A 13 8.09 -0.36 -7.50
CA GLU A 13 8.37 1.00 -7.96
C GLU A 13 7.19 1.58 -8.76
N ALA A 14 6.51 0.74 -9.56
CA ALA A 14 5.34 1.14 -10.32
C ALA A 14 4.16 1.49 -9.40
N VAL A 15 3.91 0.68 -8.37
CA VAL A 15 2.94 0.98 -7.30
C VAL A 15 3.29 2.29 -6.60
N ALA A 16 4.56 2.46 -6.22
CA ALA A 16 5.04 3.65 -5.52
C ALA A 16 4.88 4.91 -6.37
N GLN A 17 5.21 4.84 -7.66
CA GLN A 17 5.04 5.94 -8.60
C GLN A 17 3.55 6.28 -8.78
N GLY A 18 2.69 5.27 -8.92
CA GLY A 18 1.24 5.46 -9.00
C GLY A 18 0.67 6.15 -7.76
N ALA A 19 1.15 5.80 -6.58
CA ALA A 19 0.75 6.44 -5.33
C ALA A 19 1.20 7.92 -5.26
N ILE A 20 2.44 8.21 -5.70
CA ILE A 20 2.94 9.59 -5.79
C ILE A 20 2.05 10.41 -6.73
N ASP A 21 1.79 9.89 -7.92
CA ASP A 21 1.00 10.58 -8.96
C ASP A 21 -0.48 10.70 -8.56
N ALA A 22 -0.99 9.79 -7.72
CA ALA A 22 -2.29 9.91 -7.08
C ALA A 22 -2.34 10.97 -5.97
N GLY A 23 -1.23 11.60 -5.64
CA GLY A 23 -1.16 12.67 -4.67
C GLY A 23 -1.32 12.23 -3.22
N ILE A 24 -0.67 11.13 -2.84
CA ILE A 24 -0.66 10.72 -1.44
C ILE A 24 0.02 11.76 -0.56
N SER A 25 -0.50 11.93 0.66
CA SER A 25 0.09 12.79 1.68
C SER A 25 1.04 12.03 2.62
N GLY A 26 0.91 10.73 2.68
CA GLY A 26 1.81 9.92 3.49
C GLY A 26 1.81 8.45 3.17
N VAL A 27 2.94 7.80 3.48
CA VAL A 27 3.14 6.36 3.45
C VAL A 27 3.67 5.88 4.80
N TYR A 28 3.11 4.79 5.28
CA TYR A 28 3.46 4.16 6.55
C TYR A 28 3.75 2.67 6.32
N ALA A 29 4.81 2.18 6.91
CA ALA A 29 5.20 0.78 6.75
C ALA A 29 5.97 0.26 7.97
N TYR A 30 6.02 -1.06 8.10
CA TYR A 30 7.03 -1.78 8.85
C TYR A 30 7.90 -2.55 7.84
N PRO A 31 9.25 -2.53 7.96
CA PRO A 31 10.11 -3.15 6.98
C PRO A 31 9.83 -4.65 6.82
N GLY A 32 9.63 -5.10 5.59
CA GLY A 32 9.39 -6.51 5.28
C GLY A 32 9.36 -6.76 3.77
N THR A 33 10.36 -7.48 3.25
CA THR A 33 10.39 -7.89 1.84
C THR A 33 9.21 -8.81 1.52
N PRO A 34 8.45 -8.56 0.42
CA PRO A 34 8.78 -7.73 -0.73
C PRO A 34 8.14 -6.33 -0.74
N SER A 35 7.68 -5.75 0.36
CA SER A 35 6.98 -4.45 0.38
C SER A 35 7.86 -3.25 0.78
N THR A 36 9.08 -3.49 1.23
CA THR A 36 10.00 -2.44 1.72
C THR A 36 10.33 -1.41 0.64
N GLU A 37 10.58 -1.89 -0.57
CA GLU A 37 11.03 -1.12 -1.72
C GLU A 37 10.04 -0.03 -2.13
N ILE A 38 8.74 -0.23 -1.89
CA ILE A 38 7.69 0.76 -2.16
C ILE A 38 7.93 2.03 -1.34
N THR A 39 8.12 1.87 -0.04
CA THR A 39 8.35 3.00 0.87
C THR A 39 9.68 3.69 0.60
N GLU A 40 10.73 2.91 0.31
CA GLU A 40 12.05 3.44 -0.05
C GLU A 40 12.00 4.25 -1.34
N TYR A 41 11.28 3.77 -2.37
CA TYR A 41 11.09 4.51 -3.61
C TYR A 41 10.38 5.86 -3.37
N ILE A 42 9.32 5.87 -2.58
CA ILE A 42 8.58 7.10 -2.23
C ILE A 42 9.50 8.07 -1.48
N GLN A 43 10.29 7.60 -0.52
CA GLN A 43 11.24 8.43 0.22
C GLN A 43 12.29 9.08 -0.69
N ALA A 44 12.74 8.34 -1.71
CA ALA A 44 13.76 8.84 -2.64
C ALA A 44 13.20 9.81 -3.69
N ASN A 45 11.95 9.63 -4.12
CA ASN A 45 11.38 10.35 -5.28
C ASN A 45 10.30 11.39 -4.91
N ALA A 46 9.79 11.39 -3.68
CA ALA A 46 8.75 12.31 -3.22
C ALA A 46 9.04 12.82 -1.80
N PRO A 47 10.01 13.71 -1.63
CA PRO A 47 10.44 14.18 -0.30
C PRO A 47 9.37 14.93 0.49
N ASP A 48 8.36 15.47 -0.19
CA ASP A 48 7.23 16.17 0.43
C ASP A 48 6.16 15.19 0.99
N VAL A 49 6.19 13.93 0.60
CA VAL A 49 5.32 12.89 1.14
C VAL A 49 5.83 12.46 2.52
N ARG A 50 4.95 12.50 3.52
CA ARG A 50 5.31 12.05 4.87
C ARG A 50 5.54 10.55 4.91
N SER A 51 6.78 10.11 4.89
CA SER A 51 7.16 8.69 4.95
C SER A 51 7.61 8.30 6.36
N ARG A 52 7.07 7.19 6.89
CA ARG A 52 7.38 6.73 8.24
C ARG A 52 7.53 5.22 8.31
N TRP A 53 8.66 4.78 8.81
CA TRP A 53 8.84 3.43 9.36
C TRP A 53 8.23 3.37 10.76
N CYS A 54 7.35 2.42 10.97
CA CYS A 54 6.65 2.21 12.24
C CYS A 54 7.24 1.02 13.00
N THR A 55 6.87 0.86 14.26
CA THR A 55 7.35 -0.24 15.12
C THR A 55 6.72 -1.60 14.80
N ASN A 56 5.56 -1.59 14.16
CA ASN A 56 4.88 -2.76 13.62
C ASN A 56 3.78 -2.33 12.63
N GLU A 57 3.17 -3.29 11.96
CA GLU A 57 2.16 -3.06 10.92
C GLU A 57 0.85 -2.51 11.49
N LYS A 58 0.47 -2.89 12.71
CA LYS A 58 -0.71 -2.30 13.36
C LYS A 58 -0.54 -0.79 13.52
N THR A 59 0.60 -0.36 14.07
CA THR A 59 0.90 1.08 14.23
C THR A 59 0.94 1.80 12.88
N ALA A 60 1.48 1.15 11.85
CA ALA A 60 1.51 1.71 10.49
C ALA A 60 0.08 1.90 9.94
N MET A 61 -0.76 0.89 10.09
CA MET A 61 -2.17 0.92 9.65
C MET A 61 -2.97 2.00 10.39
N GLU A 62 -2.83 2.09 11.72
CA GLU A 62 -3.52 3.09 12.53
C GLU A 62 -3.06 4.52 12.18
N ALA A 63 -1.76 4.72 11.91
CA ALA A 63 -1.24 6.03 11.50
C ALA A 63 -1.77 6.46 10.12
N ALA A 64 -1.82 5.52 9.16
CA ALA A 64 -2.41 5.76 7.84
C ALA A 64 -3.91 6.05 7.93
N LEU A 65 -4.64 5.30 8.75
CA LEU A 65 -6.06 5.51 9.01
C LEU A 65 -6.31 6.88 9.64
N GLY A 66 -5.49 7.29 10.63
CA GLY A 66 -5.56 8.62 11.23
C GLY A 66 -5.32 9.74 10.21
N MET A 67 -4.41 9.57 9.27
CA MET A 67 -4.19 10.50 8.16
C MET A 67 -5.42 10.58 7.24
N SER A 68 -6.03 9.43 6.92
CA SER A 68 -7.27 9.37 6.15
C SER A 68 -8.43 10.09 6.86
N TYR A 69 -8.57 9.91 8.18
CA TYR A 69 -9.59 10.66 8.95
C TYR A 69 -9.40 12.17 8.89
N ALA A 70 -8.16 12.63 8.75
CA ALA A 70 -7.84 14.03 8.53
C ALA A 70 -8.09 14.51 7.08
N GLY A 71 -8.71 13.70 6.24
CA GLY A 71 -9.06 14.03 4.86
C GLY A 71 -7.90 13.96 3.87
N LYS A 72 -6.84 13.22 4.19
CA LYS A 72 -5.63 13.07 3.35
C LYS A 72 -5.55 11.67 2.76
N ARG A 73 -4.98 11.56 1.55
CA ARG A 73 -4.69 10.27 0.92
C ARG A 73 -3.48 9.62 1.61
N ALA A 74 -3.63 8.38 2.06
CA ALA A 74 -2.60 7.63 2.75
C ALA A 74 -2.40 6.24 2.13
N LEU A 75 -1.16 5.80 2.12
CA LEU A 75 -0.76 4.45 1.75
C LEU A 75 -0.15 3.75 2.97
N VAL A 76 -0.51 2.49 3.20
CA VAL A 76 0.19 1.63 4.13
C VAL A 76 0.68 0.39 3.41
N CYS A 77 1.96 0.04 3.60
CA CYS A 77 2.59 -1.08 2.93
C CYS A 77 3.05 -2.12 3.95
N MET A 78 2.76 -3.38 3.66
CA MET A 78 3.20 -4.50 4.47
C MET A 78 3.24 -5.79 3.65
N LYS A 79 4.01 -6.77 4.12
CA LYS A 79 3.93 -8.11 3.56
C LYS A 79 2.72 -8.86 4.15
N HIS A 80 2.37 -10.01 3.57
CA HIS A 80 1.18 -10.77 3.99
C HIS A 80 1.14 -11.10 5.47
N VAL A 81 2.27 -11.46 6.10
CA VAL A 81 2.32 -11.73 7.54
C VAL A 81 2.05 -10.48 8.37
N GLY A 82 2.34 -9.29 7.83
CA GLY A 82 2.00 -8.02 8.45
C GLY A 82 0.49 -7.76 8.49
N MET A 83 -0.28 -8.28 7.53
CA MET A 83 -1.74 -8.21 7.55
C MET A 83 -2.32 -8.91 8.79
N ASN A 84 -1.68 -9.98 9.29
CA ASN A 84 -2.10 -10.63 10.52
C ASN A 84 -1.96 -9.70 11.73
N VAL A 85 -0.90 -8.91 11.76
CA VAL A 85 -0.62 -7.92 12.83
C VAL A 85 -1.56 -6.71 12.71
N ALA A 86 -1.83 -6.26 11.49
CA ALA A 86 -2.68 -5.11 11.21
C ALA A 86 -4.18 -5.45 11.17
N ALA A 87 -4.56 -6.71 11.26
CA ALA A 87 -5.92 -7.21 11.02
C ALA A 87 -6.99 -6.47 11.83
N ASP A 88 -6.73 -6.18 13.10
CA ASP A 88 -7.67 -5.43 13.96
C ASP A 88 -7.99 -4.05 13.36
N ALA A 89 -6.98 -3.25 13.09
CA ALA A 89 -7.16 -1.91 12.53
C ALA A 89 -7.75 -1.96 11.11
N PHE A 90 -7.34 -2.95 10.29
CA PHE A 90 -7.84 -3.14 8.94
C PHE A 90 -9.34 -3.48 8.93
N VAL A 91 -9.78 -4.45 9.72
CA VAL A 91 -11.18 -4.86 9.78
C VAL A 91 -12.06 -3.74 10.37
N ASN A 92 -11.57 -3.07 11.40
CA ASN A 92 -12.29 -1.94 11.99
C ASN A 92 -12.40 -0.76 11.02
N SER A 93 -11.44 -0.52 10.13
CA SER A 93 -11.51 0.53 9.12
C SER A 93 -12.69 0.37 8.16
N ALA A 94 -13.11 -0.87 7.88
CA ALA A 94 -14.29 -1.15 7.06
C ALA A 94 -15.61 -0.68 7.73
N ILE A 95 -15.63 -0.67 9.06
CA ILE A 95 -16.81 -0.27 9.85
C ILE A 95 -16.80 1.23 10.09
N THR A 96 -15.65 1.78 10.44
CA THR A 96 -15.53 3.22 10.75
C THR A 96 -15.52 4.08 9.49
N GLY A 97 -15.18 3.48 8.35
CA GLY A 97 -14.99 4.18 7.08
C GLY A 97 -13.69 4.98 7.05
N VAL A 98 -13.53 5.72 5.97
CA VAL A 98 -12.41 6.63 5.71
C VAL A 98 -12.94 7.98 5.24
N ASN A 99 -12.17 9.05 5.41
CA ASN A 99 -12.55 10.39 4.95
C ASN A 99 -11.69 10.85 3.76
N GLY A 100 -10.39 10.67 3.84
CA GLY A 100 -9.49 10.70 2.67
C GLY A 100 -9.22 9.29 2.20
N GLY A 101 -8.68 9.12 0.99
CA GLY A 101 -8.37 7.81 0.46
C GLY A 101 -7.36 7.04 1.32
N LEU A 102 -7.61 5.77 1.55
CA LEU A 102 -6.70 4.86 2.24
C LEU A 102 -6.51 3.60 1.40
N VAL A 103 -5.28 3.37 0.98
CA VAL A 103 -4.91 2.12 0.29
C VAL A 103 -4.04 1.29 1.21
N VAL A 104 -4.40 0.01 1.35
CA VAL A 104 -3.62 -0.98 2.09
C VAL A 104 -2.99 -1.93 1.09
N LEU A 105 -1.68 -1.91 0.99
CA LEU A 105 -0.92 -2.78 0.12
C LEU A 105 -0.38 -3.95 0.94
N ALA A 106 -0.80 -5.16 0.57
CA ALA A 106 -0.26 -6.40 1.09
C ALA A 106 0.53 -7.11 -0.01
N ALA A 107 1.82 -7.29 0.20
CA ALA A 107 2.67 -8.00 -0.73
C ALA A 107 2.79 -9.47 -0.29
N ASP A 108 2.13 -10.35 -1.03
CA ASP A 108 2.22 -11.78 -0.82
C ASP A 108 3.57 -12.32 -1.33
N ASP A 109 4.05 -13.40 -0.72
CA ASP A 109 5.31 -14.07 -1.06
C ASP A 109 5.03 -15.55 -1.38
N PRO A 110 4.53 -15.85 -2.60
CA PRO A 110 4.28 -17.21 -3.02
C PRO A 110 5.56 -18.05 -2.98
N SER A 111 5.46 -19.27 -2.50
CA SER A 111 6.60 -20.17 -2.27
C SER A 111 7.57 -19.73 -1.17
N MET A 112 7.21 -18.73 -0.38
CA MET A 112 7.92 -18.31 0.84
C MET A 112 9.41 -18.01 0.66
N HIS A 113 9.79 -17.20 -0.33
CA HIS A 113 11.21 -16.87 -0.56
C HIS A 113 11.85 -16.10 0.60
N SER A 114 11.08 -15.22 1.28
CA SER A 114 11.58 -14.43 2.40
C SER A 114 10.58 -14.33 3.56
N SER A 115 9.68 -15.30 3.68
CA SER A 115 8.61 -15.31 4.68
C SER A 115 8.57 -16.63 5.45
N GLN A 116 8.00 -16.61 6.64
CA GLN A 116 7.83 -17.79 7.48
C GLN A 116 6.62 -18.64 7.13
N ASN A 117 5.71 -18.16 6.30
CA ASN A 117 4.56 -18.90 5.80
C ASN A 117 4.14 -18.39 4.41
N GLU A 118 3.22 -19.08 3.79
CA GLU A 118 2.51 -18.67 2.59
C GLU A 118 1.05 -18.44 2.97
N GLN A 119 0.47 -17.29 2.54
CA GLN A 119 -0.94 -16.99 2.72
C GLN A 119 -1.46 -16.14 1.57
N ASP A 120 -2.77 -16.14 1.39
CA ASP A 120 -3.47 -15.35 0.39
C ASP A 120 -4.15 -14.16 1.07
N SER A 121 -3.55 -12.96 0.96
CA SER A 121 -4.04 -11.75 1.61
C SER A 121 -5.38 -11.25 1.04
N ARG A 122 -5.82 -11.75 -0.11
CA ARG A 122 -7.14 -11.42 -0.68
C ARG A 122 -8.29 -11.82 0.24
N PHE A 123 -8.11 -12.86 1.05
CA PHE A 123 -9.12 -13.28 2.01
C PHE A 123 -9.39 -12.24 3.12
N TYR A 124 -8.43 -11.37 3.44
CA TYR A 124 -8.67 -10.25 4.36
C TYR A 124 -9.67 -9.25 3.80
N GLY A 125 -9.49 -8.85 2.54
CA GLY A 125 -10.44 -7.96 1.87
C GLY A 125 -11.83 -8.57 1.75
N LYS A 126 -11.91 -9.86 1.39
CA LYS A 126 -13.17 -10.59 1.36
C LYS A 126 -13.85 -10.65 2.73
N PHE A 127 -13.10 -10.92 3.79
CA PHE A 127 -13.61 -10.96 5.16
C PHE A 127 -14.12 -9.60 5.62
N ALA A 128 -13.39 -8.54 5.36
CA ALA A 128 -13.74 -7.18 5.74
C ALA A 128 -14.71 -6.49 4.77
N MET A 129 -15.05 -7.14 3.63
CA MET A 129 -15.86 -6.57 2.53
C MET A 129 -15.26 -5.26 1.97
N ILE A 130 -13.93 -5.20 1.89
CA ILE A 130 -13.17 -4.11 1.28
C ILE A 130 -12.81 -4.52 -0.14
N PRO A 131 -12.92 -3.63 -1.15
CA PRO A 131 -12.49 -3.91 -2.52
C PRO A 131 -11.03 -4.36 -2.58
N ILE A 132 -10.75 -5.33 -3.47
CA ILE A 132 -9.41 -5.90 -3.67
C ILE A 132 -9.02 -5.67 -5.12
N LEU A 133 -7.81 -5.14 -5.31
CA LEU A 133 -7.19 -4.97 -6.62
C LEU A 133 -5.96 -5.86 -6.68
N GLU A 134 -5.78 -6.58 -7.78
CA GLU A 134 -4.66 -7.50 -7.98
C GLU A 134 -4.07 -7.28 -9.38
N PRO A 135 -2.99 -6.48 -9.48
CA PRO A 135 -2.37 -6.20 -10.77
C PRO A 135 -1.58 -7.40 -11.30
N SER A 136 -1.58 -7.60 -12.62
CA SER A 136 -0.84 -8.63 -13.32
C SER A 136 0.42 -8.11 -14.03
N SER A 137 0.60 -6.80 -14.08
CA SER A 137 1.76 -6.14 -14.71
C SER A 137 2.10 -4.83 -14.01
N GLN A 138 3.30 -4.31 -14.28
CA GLN A 138 3.75 -3.03 -13.73
C GLN A 138 2.85 -1.86 -14.14
N GLN A 139 2.41 -1.84 -15.40
CA GLN A 139 1.50 -0.80 -15.86
C GLN A 139 0.16 -0.87 -15.12
N GLU A 140 -0.37 -2.07 -14.97
CA GLU A 140 -1.63 -2.27 -14.25
C GLU A 140 -1.50 -1.92 -12.77
N ALA A 141 -0.36 -2.22 -12.15
CA ALA A 141 -0.08 -1.84 -10.76
C ALA A 141 -0.11 -0.30 -10.58
N TYR A 142 0.51 0.43 -11.51
CA TYR A 142 0.46 1.88 -11.53
C TYR A 142 -0.98 2.40 -11.73
N ASP A 143 -1.70 1.89 -12.73
CA ASP A 143 -3.06 2.35 -13.07
C ASP A 143 -4.06 2.04 -11.95
N MET A 144 -3.95 0.86 -11.34
CA MET A 144 -4.80 0.46 -10.22
C MET A 144 -4.57 1.32 -8.97
N MET A 145 -3.36 1.81 -8.75
CA MET A 145 -3.09 2.72 -7.63
C MET A 145 -3.80 4.06 -7.81
N LEU A 146 -3.79 4.62 -9.03
CA LEU A 146 -4.56 5.82 -9.36
C LEU A 146 -6.06 5.58 -9.16
N PHE A 147 -6.57 4.46 -9.69
CA PHE A 147 -7.97 4.08 -9.58
C PHE A 147 -8.42 3.89 -8.13
N ALA A 148 -7.60 3.23 -7.30
CA ALA A 148 -7.92 2.97 -5.90
C ALA A 148 -8.16 4.24 -5.07
N PHE A 149 -7.47 5.33 -5.40
CA PHE A 149 -7.66 6.61 -4.70
C PHE A 149 -8.83 7.45 -5.24
N GLU A 150 -9.45 7.03 -6.33
CA GLU A 150 -10.63 7.70 -6.92
C GLU A 150 -11.94 6.96 -6.62
N MET A 151 -11.86 5.72 -6.10
CA MET A 151 -13.02 4.94 -5.64
C MET A 151 -13.68 5.59 -4.42
#